data_b5d3963be642c66b3ca7a12770193b86
#
_entry.id   b5d3963be642c66b3ca7a12770193b86
#
_cell.length_a   1.000
_cell.length_b   1.000
_cell.length_c   1.000
_cell.angle_alpha   90.00
_cell.angle_beta   90.00
_cell.angle_gamma   90.00
#
_symmetry.space_group_name_H-M   'P 1'
#
loop_
_entity.id
_entity.type
_entity.pdbx_description
1 polymer ?
#
loop_
_entity_poly.entity_id
_entity_poly.type
_entity_poly.pdbx_seq_one_letter_code
_entity_poly.pdbx_strand_id
1 'polypeptide(L)'
;MKLFNIILSAALIMGLVTSCGSGNSKKAKDDGFVSIFDGKTTTGWRGYNKPAFPAEGWEVVDGTLHCIESGTGEAGNGGDIIYDTKLSNFELDLEWKIGKGGNSGIFILAQEIPNEPIWKSAPEMQVLDNDNHPDAKLGKDGNRMAGSLYDLVPAKPQNAKPFGEWNHIHILCYQGTVVYSMNGANVVEYHLWTEDWKKMISDSKFKDFPNVLNPAKEGFIGLQDHGNDVWYKNIKLKILQ
;
A
#
# COMPACT_ATOMS: atom_id res chain seq x y z
N MET A 1 18.24 -72.58 56.36
CA MET A 1 17.05 -71.72 56.33
C MET A 1 17.28 -70.59 55.27
N LYS A 2 16.69 -70.74 54.13
CA LYS A 2 16.74 -69.70 53.05
C LYS A 2 15.29 -69.43 52.66
N LEU A 3 14.84 -68.20 52.89
CA LEU A 3 13.54 -67.72 52.45
C LEU A 3 13.62 -67.36 50.95
N PHE A 4 12.66 -67.88 50.19
CA PHE A 4 12.42 -67.52 48.81
C PHE A 4 11.36 -66.42 48.77
N ASN A 5 11.74 -65.26 48.24
CA ASN A 5 10.77 -64.21 47.93
C ASN A 5 10.28 -64.35 46.49
N ILE A 6 8.98 -64.56 46.37
CA ILE A 6 8.29 -64.58 45.08
C ILE A 6 7.89 -63.09 44.73
N ILE A 7 8.44 -62.58 43.68
CA ILE A 7 8.05 -61.28 43.16
C ILE A 7 6.95 -61.48 42.09
N LEU A 8 5.77 -60.94 42.37
CA LEU A 8 4.62 -60.97 41.51
C LEU A 8 4.72 -59.75 40.59
N SER A 9 5.00 -59.91 39.25
CA SER A 9 5.03 -58.84 38.26
C SER A 9 3.61 -58.59 37.77
N ALA A 10 3.04 -57.44 38.09
CA ALA A 10 1.80 -56.95 37.51
C ALA A 10 2.13 -56.20 36.21
N ALA A 11 1.70 -56.75 35.09
CA ALA A 11 1.79 -56.07 33.78
C ALA A 11 0.69 -55.02 33.69
N LEU A 12 1.09 -53.74 33.65
CA LEU A 12 0.19 -52.61 33.42
C LEU A 12 0.03 -52.40 31.91
N ILE A 13 -1.11 -52.75 31.35
CA ILE A 13 -1.44 -52.47 29.92
C ILE A 13 -1.87 -51.01 29.84
N MET A 14 -0.99 -50.17 29.27
CA MET A 14 -1.25 -48.77 28.99
C MET A 14 -1.96 -48.71 27.65
N GLY A 15 -3.29 -48.52 27.66
CA GLY A 15 -4.08 -48.25 26.45
C GLY A 15 -3.74 -46.88 25.86
N LEU A 16 -3.12 -46.85 24.69
CA LEU A 16 -3.00 -45.63 23.88
C LEU A 16 -4.37 -45.23 23.32
N VAL A 17 -4.97 -44.20 23.90
CA VAL A 17 -6.13 -43.54 23.32
C VAL A 17 -5.59 -42.52 22.29
N THR A 18 -5.59 -42.90 21.01
CA THR A 18 -5.36 -41.98 19.91
C THR A 18 -6.59 -41.10 19.75
N SER A 19 -6.54 -39.90 20.32
CA SER A 19 -7.52 -38.85 20.05
C SER A 19 -7.26 -38.28 18.62
N CYS A 20 -8.05 -38.74 17.66
CA CYS A 20 -8.15 -38.05 16.37
C CYS A 20 -8.88 -36.72 16.58
N GLY A 21 -8.12 -35.67 16.85
CA GLY A 21 -8.61 -34.29 16.77
C GLY A 21 -8.88 -33.95 15.32
N SER A 22 -10.15 -33.99 14.88
CA SER A 22 -10.59 -33.39 13.63
C SER A 22 -10.41 -31.86 13.73
N GLY A 23 -9.27 -31.39 13.27
CA GLY A 23 -9.03 -29.96 13.10
C GLY A 23 -9.99 -29.43 12.05
N ASN A 24 -11.08 -28.81 12.46
CA ASN A 24 -11.92 -27.99 11.61
C ASN A 24 -11.09 -26.78 11.18
N SER A 25 -10.31 -26.91 10.11
CA SER A 25 -9.75 -25.75 9.42
C SER A 25 -10.94 -24.97 8.84
N LYS A 26 -11.38 -23.91 9.54
CA LYS A 26 -12.26 -22.92 8.93
C LYS A 26 -11.57 -22.46 7.65
N LYS A 27 -12.09 -22.86 6.48
CA LYS A 27 -11.69 -22.24 5.22
C LYS A 27 -11.80 -20.73 5.43
N ALA A 28 -10.69 -20.00 5.27
CA ALA A 28 -10.73 -18.55 5.23
C ALA A 28 -11.78 -18.18 4.19
N LYS A 29 -12.72 -17.32 4.58
CA LYS A 29 -13.76 -16.83 3.67
C LYS A 29 -13.02 -16.11 2.55
N ASP A 30 -13.26 -16.48 1.31
CA ASP A 30 -12.75 -15.75 0.16
C ASP A 30 -13.28 -14.30 0.27
N ASP A 31 -12.38 -13.36 0.52
CA ASP A 31 -12.70 -11.95 0.70
C ASP A 31 -12.74 -11.19 -0.64
N GLY A 32 -12.48 -11.91 -1.74
CA GLY A 32 -12.50 -11.39 -3.11
C GLY A 32 -11.25 -10.60 -3.49
N PHE A 33 -10.21 -10.56 -2.63
CA PHE A 33 -8.93 -9.95 -2.96
C PHE A 33 -8.04 -10.90 -3.78
N VAL A 34 -7.43 -10.37 -4.83
CA VAL A 34 -6.41 -11.05 -5.66
C VAL A 34 -5.07 -10.35 -5.47
N SER A 35 -4.01 -11.12 -5.30
CA SER A 35 -2.66 -10.55 -5.28
C SER A 35 -2.29 -10.03 -6.67
N ILE A 36 -1.83 -8.77 -6.74
CA ILE A 36 -1.30 -8.14 -7.96
C ILE A 36 0.22 -7.97 -7.92
N PHE A 37 0.86 -8.52 -6.90
CA PHE A 37 2.31 -8.67 -6.77
C PHE A 37 2.60 -10.01 -6.09
N ASP A 38 3.37 -10.86 -6.75
CA ASP A 38 3.64 -12.22 -6.29
C ASP A 38 4.84 -12.33 -5.31
N GLY A 39 5.49 -11.20 -5.02
CA GLY A 39 6.69 -11.13 -4.18
C GLY A 39 7.96 -11.64 -4.86
N LYS A 40 7.94 -11.95 -6.15
CA LYS A 40 9.06 -12.58 -6.87
C LYS A 40 9.37 -11.94 -8.21
N THR A 41 8.35 -11.45 -8.91
CA THR A 41 8.47 -10.89 -10.26
C THR A 41 7.79 -9.53 -10.35
N THR A 42 8.13 -8.77 -11.38
CA THR A 42 7.50 -7.49 -11.71
C THR A 42 6.31 -7.64 -12.66
N THR A 43 5.82 -8.87 -12.85
CA THR A 43 4.71 -9.16 -13.76
C THR A 43 3.47 -8.34 -13.39
N GLY A 44 2.89 -7.66 -14.40
CA GLY A 44 1.75 -6.77 -14.21
C GLY A 44 2.13 -5.34 -13.85
N TRP A 45 3.44 -5.04 -13.67
CA TRP A 45 3.94 -3.70 -13.36
C TRP A 45 4.86 -3.19 -14.45
N ARG A 46 4.80 -1.91 -14.74
CA ARG A 46 5.71 -1.21 -15.68
C ARG A 46 5.98 0.22 -15.23
N GLY A 47 6.96 0.86 -15.83
CA GLY A 47 7.20 2.29 -15.61
C GLY A 47 6.05 3.14 -16.13
N TYR A 48 5.74 4.22 -15.42
CA TYR A 48 4.81 5.23 -15.88
C TYR A 48 5.33 5.88 -17.19
N ASN A 49 4.47 6.00 -18.18
CA ASN A 49 4.85 6.43 -19.56
C ASN A 49 5.93 5.55 -20.23
N LYS A 50 6.09 4.30 -19.80
CA LYS A 50 7.09 3.37 -20.35
C LYS A 50 6.43 2.01 -20.68
N PRO A 51 6.93 1.28 -21.71
CA PRO A 51 6.34 0.00 -22.10
C PRO A 51 6.77 -1.19 -21.22
N ALA A 52 7.78 -1.01 -20.37
CA ALA A 52 8.36 -2.07 -19.55
C ALA A 52 8.66 -1.58 -18.13
N PHE A 53 8.90 -2.52 -17.22
CA PHE A 53 9.39 -2.22 -15.88
C PHE A 53 10.78 -1.56 -15.96
N PRO A 54 11.10 -0.57 -15.09
CA PRO A 54 12.41 0.07 -15.07
C PRO A 54 13.55 -0.93 -14.88
N ALA A 55 14.65 -0.73 -15.62
CA ALA A 55 15.85 -1.57 -15.47
C ALA A 55 16.69 -1.19 -14.24
N GLU A 56 16.48 -0.01 -13.69
CA GLU A 56 17.19 0.57 -12.56
C GLU A 56 16.18 1.28 -11.63
N GLY A 57 16.58 1.55 -10.39
CA GLY A 57 15.80 2.30 -9.40
C GLY A 57 14.70 1.50 -8.71
N TRP A 58 14.33 0.34 -9.23
CA TRP A 58 13.39 -0.59 -8.61
C TRP A 58 13.92 -2.02 -8.67
N GLU A 59 13.68 -2.78 -7.61
CA GLU A 59 14.01 -4.21 -7.57
C GLU A 59 12.93 -5.02 -6.83
N VAL A 60 12.98 -6.33 -7.01
CA VAL A 60 12.23 -7.27 -6.18
C VAL A 60 13.21 -7.93 -5.22
N VAL A 61 13.06 -7.66 -3.94
CA VAL A 61 13.91 -8.20 -2.88
C VAL A 61 13.08 -8.59 -1.65
N ASP A 62 13.35 -9.74 -1.06
CA ASP A 62 12.70 -10.23 0.17
C ASP A 62 11.16 -10.17 0.14
N GLY A 63 10.57 -10.46 -1.02
CA GLY A 63 9.12 -10.43 -1.22
C GLY A 63 8.52 -9.03 -1.32
N THR A 64 9.34 -8.01 -1.59
CA THR A 64 8.91 -6.61 -1.73
C THR A 64 9.24 -6.04 -3.10
N LEU A 65 8.43 -5.07 -3.57
CA LEU A 65 8.86 -4.06 -4.55
C LEU A 65 9.61 -2.99 -3.77
N HIS A 66 10.88 -2.82 -4.05
CA HIS A 66 11.77 -1.86 -3.41
C HIS A 66 12.17 -0.77 -4.40
N CYS A 67 11.83 0.47 -4.10
CA CYS A 67 12.41 1.64 -4.75
C CYS A 67 13.74 1.95 -4.06
N ILE A 68 14.81 1.98 -4.84
CA ILE A 68 16.18 2.11 -4.34
C ILE A 68 16.53 3.59 -4.18
N GLU A 69 17.07 3.97 -3.02
CA GLU A 69 17.50 5.34 -2.78
C GLU A 69 18.53 5.79 -3.83
N SER A 70 18.25 6.91 -4.46
CA SER A 70 19.14 7.53 -5.47
C SER A 70 19.67 8.91 -5.03
N GLY A 71 19.05 9.50 -4.01
CA GLY A 71 19.40 10.84 -3.53
C GLY A 71 19.09 11.97 -4.52
N THR A 72 18.32 11.71 -5.60
CA THR A 72 18.09 12.68 -6.68
C THR A 72 16.80 13.49 -6.53
N GLY A 73 16.01 13.29 -5.46
CA GLY A 73 14.77 14.03 -5.23
C GLY A 73 13.58 13.51 -6.05
N GLU A 74 12.69 14.39 -6.52
CA GLU A 74 11.36 14.07 -7.05
C GLU A 74 11.29 13.10 -8.24
N ALA A 75 12.39 12.70 -8.81
CA ALA A 75 12.46 11.66 -9.83
C ALA A 75 13.72 10.85 -9.59
N GLY A 76 13.57 9.72 -8.92
CA GLY A 76 14.65 8.75 -8.79
C GLY A 76 15.06 8.14 -10.13
N ASN A 77 16.02 7.23 -10.09
CA ASN A 77 16.59 6.64 -11.30
C ASN A 77 15.60 5.76 -12.08
N GLY A 78 14.63 5.15 -11.40
CA GLY A 78 13.61 4.29 -12.03
C GLY A 78 12.43 5.06 -12.58
N GLY A 79 12.06 6.14 -11.92
CA GLY A 79 10.79 6.83 -12.08
C GLY A 79 9.61 6.03 -11.51
N ASP A 80 8.44 6.63 -11.55
CA ASP A 80 7.21 6.02 -11.04
C ASP A 80 6.86 4.73 -11.78
N ILE A 81 6.26 3.77 -11.07
CA ILE A 81 5.73 2.54 -11.65
C ILE A 81 4.22 2.49 -11.52
N ILE A 82 3.58 1.78 -12.45
CA ILE A 82 2.12 1.57 -12.42
C ILE A 82 1.78 0.08 -12.56
N TYR A 83 0.67 -0.32 -11.95
CA TYR A 83 0.01 -1.58 -12.26
C TYR A 83 -0.69 -1.46 -13.61
N ASP A 84 -0.31 -2.30 -14.58
CA ASP A 84 -0.69 -2.17 -16.00
C ASP A 84 -2.14 -2.62 -16.28
N THR A 85 -3.06 -2.16 -15.44
CA THR A 85 -4.50 -2.41 -15.60
C THR A 85 -5.26 -1.17 -15.12
N LYS A 86 -6.13 -0.63 -15.96
CA LYS A 86 -7.00 0.47 -15.59
C LYS A 86 -8.14 -0.01 -14.72
N LEU A 87 -8.44 0.75 -13.69
CA LEU A 87 -9.44 0.45 -12.66
C LEU A 87 -10.35 1.63 -12.45
N SER A 88 -11.62 1.38 -12.14
CA SER A 88 -12.61 2.43 -11.81
C SER A 88 -13.14 2.28 -10.38
N ASN A 89 -13.64 1.09 -10.03
CA ASN A 89 -14.15 0.79 -8.71
C ASN A 89 -13.37 -0.38 -8.13
N PHE A 90 -12.70 -0.16 -7.00
CA PHE A 90 -11.82 -1.16 -6.42
C PHE A 90 -11.56 -0.93 -4.93
N GLU A 91 -11.09 -1.97 -4.28
CA GLU A 91 -10.38 -1.91 -3.02
C GLU A 91 -8.91 -2.30 -3.27
N LEU A 92 -7.96 -1.48 -2.80
CA LEU A 92 -6.53 -1.76 -2.81
C LEU A 92 -6.07 -1.96 -1.37
N ASP A 93 -5.35 -3.04 -1.12
CA ASP A 93 -4.78 -3.38 0.18
C ASP A 93 -3.29 -3.65 0.00
N LEU A 94 -2.44 -3.00 0.78
CA LEU A 94 -1.00 -3.20 0.73
C LEU A 94 -0.31 -2.76 2.04
N GLU A 95 0.96 -3.14 2.15
CA GLU A 95 1.83 -2.64 3.20
C GLU A 95 3.01 -1.88 2.60
N TRP A 96 3.39 -0.77 3.25
CA TRP A 96 4.57 0.00 2.90
C TRP A 96 5.48 0.21 4.11
N LYS A 97 6.77 0.35 3.84
CA LYS A 97 7.82 0.73 4.79
C LYS A 97 8.73 1.73 4.11
N ILE A 98 9.17 2.76 4.83
CA ILE A 98 10.01 3.82 4.26
C ILE A 98 11.33 3.94 4.99
N GLY A 99 12.38 4.36 4.28
CA GLY A 99 13.67 4.71 4.82
C GLY A 99 13.63 6.01 5.64
N LYS A 100 14.69 6.29 6.40
CA LYS A 100 14.79 7.51 7.20
C LYS A 100 14.80 8.76 6.31
N GLY A 101 13.91 9.70 6.59
CA GLY A 101 13.73 10.92 5.81
C GLY A 101 13.18 10.65 4.41
N GLY A 102 12.56 9.48 4.20
CA GLY A 102 12.03 9.09 2.90
C GLY A 102 10.69 9.72 2.56
N ASN A 103 10.43 9.80 1.25
CA ASN A 103 9.20 10.27 0.62
C ASN A 103 8.82 9.33 -0.53
N SER A 104 7.55 9.08 -0.69
CA SER A 104 6.91 8.35 -1.79
C SER A 104 5.41 8.64 -1.79
N GLY A 105 4.67 8.05 -2.75
CA GLY A 105 3.22 8.22 -2.87
C GLY A 105 2.54 7.01 -3.51
N ILE A 106 1.26 6.85 -3.21
CA ILE A 106 0.38 5.87 -3.85
C ILE A 106 -0.68 6.64 -4.62
N PHE A 107 -0.68 6.50 -5.94
CA PHE A 107 -1.64 7.16 -6.83
C PHE A 107 -2.79 6.24 -7.19
N ILE A 108 -3.97 6.81 -7.34
CA ILE A 108 -5.16 6.10 -7.84
C ILE A 108 -5.74 6.84 -9.04
N LEU A 109 -6.33 6.10 -9.98
CA LEU A 109 -6.92 6.63 -11.20
C LEU A 109 -5.94 7.44 -12.06
N ALA A 110 -4.64 7.16 -11.97
CA ALA A 110 -3.60 7.86 -12.70
C ALA A 110 -3.76 7.72 -14.22
N GLN A 111 -3.49 8.81 -14.93
CA GLN A 111 -3.47 8.85 -16.38
C GLN A 111 -2.05 9.04 -16.89
N GLU A 112 -1.68 8.32 -17.93
CA GLU A 112 -0.42 8.57 -18.61
C GLU A 112 -0.56 9.82 -19.49
N ILE A 113 0.18 10.86 -19.11
CA ILE A 113 0.28 12.11 -19.84
C ILE A 113 1.71 12.21 -20.36
N PRO A 114 1.93 12.26 -21.68
CA PRO A 114 3.27 12.33 -22.24
C PRO A 114 4.10 13.49 -21.67
N ASN A 115 5.30 13.18 -21.20
CA ASN A 115 6.27 14.13 -20.62
C ASN A 115 5.81 14.83 -19.33
N GLU A 116 4.74 14.39 -18.70
CA GLU A 116 4.30 14.92 -17.41
C GLU A 116 4.48 13.86 -16.31
N PRO A 117 4.82 14.26 -15.08
CA PRO A 117 4.92 13.37 -13.95
C PRO A 117 3.53 12.88 -13.50
N ILE A 118 3.49 11.71 -12.88
CA ILE A 118 2.25 11.04 -12.45
C ILE A 118 1.39 11.92 -11.53
N TRP A 119 1.99 12.69 -10.64
CA TRP A 119 1.28 13.53 -9.66
C TRP A 119 0.48 14.70 -10.27
N LYS A 120 0.68 14.99 -11.56
CA LYS A 120 -0.19 15.92 -12.31
C LYS A 120 -1.47 15.26 -12.83
N SER A 121 -1.60 13.96 -12.69
CA SER A 121 -2.70 13.20 -13.29
C SER A 121 -3.64 12.56 -12.30
N ALA A 122 -3.29 12.52 -10.99
CA ALA A 122 -3.98 11.64 -10.06
C ALA A 122 -3.97 12.16 -8.61
N PRO A 123 -5.00 11.81 -7.80
CA PRO A 123 -4.93 11.92 -6.35
C PRO A 123 -3.84 11.02 -5.77
N GLU A 124 -3.16 11.51 -4.75
CA GLU A 124 -2.04 10.85 -4.08
C GLU A 124 -2.33 10.61 -2.61
N MET A 125 -2.18 9.35 -2.15
CA MET A 125 -2.01 9.05 -0.74
C MET A 125 -0.53 9.15 -0.38
N GLN A 126 -0.19 10.06 0.52
CA GLN A 126 1.19 10.33 0.92
C GLN A 126 1.82 9.16 1.67
N VAL A 127 3.06 8.82 1.31
CA VAL A 127 3.94 7.90 2.01
C VAL A 127 5.19 8.65 2.46
N LEU A 128 5.36 8.85 3.78
CA LEU A 128 6.37 9.77 4.30
C LEU A 128 6.94 9.30 5.64
N ASP A 129 8.22 9.57 5.88
CA ASP A 129 8.77 9.63 7.23
C ASP A 129 8.41 10.98 7.87
N ASN A 130 7.33 10.98 8.66
CA ASN A 130 6.77 12.20 9.25
C ASN A 130 7.73 12.93 10.18
N ASP A 131 8.67 12.22 10.81
CA ASP A 131 9.57 12.77 11.81
C ASP A 131 10.80 13.45 11.17
N ASN A 132 11.30 12.91 10.06
CA ASN A 132 12.57 13.31 9.50
C ASN A 132 12.47 14.01 8.13
N HIS A 133 11.39 13.80 7.36
CA HIS A 133 11.23 14.46 6.07
C HIS A 133 10.72 15.90 6.23
N PRO A 134 11.33 16.91 5.57
CA PRO A 134 10.93 18.32 5.74
C PRO A 134 9.50 18.61 5.29
N ASP A 135 8.96 17.87 4.33
CA ASP A 135 7.61 18.09 3.77
C ASP A 135 6.50 17.89 4.82
N ALA A 136 6.73 17.04 5.84
CA ALA A 136 5.78 16.83 6.95
C ALA A 136 5.45 18.14 7.72
N LYS A 137 6.35 19.13 7.68
CA LYS A 137 6.21 20.43 8.35
C LYS A 137 5.63 21.51 7.44
N LEU A 138 5.42 21.18 6.17
CA LEU A 138 4.86 22.06 5.16
C LEU A 138 3.35 21.81 5.00
N GLY A 139 2.73 22.59 4.13
CA GLY A 139 1.29 22.51 3.91
C GLY A 139 0.46 23.10 5.05
N LYS A 140 -0.73 22.55 5.28
CA LYS A 140 -1.68 23.04 6.26
C LYS A 140 -2.22 21.87 7.10
N ASP A 141 -2.23 22.04 8.41
CA ASP A 141 -2.83 21.07 9.36
C ASP A 141 -2.29 19.63 9.25
N GLY A 142 -1.06 19.44 8.71
CA GLY A 142 -0.44 18.14 8.50
C GLY A 142 -0.89 17.42 7.23
N ASN A 143 -1.45 18.13 6.25
CA ASN A 143 -1.97 17.56 5.01
C ASN A 143 -0.89 17.04 4.04
N ARG A 144 0.40 17.09 4.44
CA ARG A 144 1.52 16.46 3.74
C ARG A 144 2.16 15.32 4.54
N MET A 145 1.59 14.96 5.68
CA MET A 145 2.02 13.80 6.45
C MET A 145 1.49 12.50 5.82
N ALA A 146 2.14 11.38 6.14
CA ALA A 146 1.75 10.06 5.65
C ALA A 146 0.26 9.76 5.86
N GLY A 147 -0.36 9.11 4.88
CA GLY A 147 -1.79 8.76 4.90
C GLY A 147 -2.73 9.89 4.47
N SER A 148 -2.24 11.13 4.31
CA SER A 148 -3.05 12.26 3.82
C SER A 148 -3.37 12.12 2.32
N LEU A 149 -4.48 12.70 1.89
CA LEU A 149 -4.61 13.12 0.49
C LEU A 149 -3.67 14.33 0.31
N TYR A 150 -2.55 14.08 -0.35
CA TYR A 150 -1.40 14.98 -0.36
C TYR A 150 -1.75 16.43 -0.64
N ASP A 151 -1.34 17.32 0.26
CA ASP A 151 -1.53 18.77 0.23
C ASP A 151 -3.00 19.24 0.18
N LEU A 152 -3.97 18.34 0.41
CA LEU A 152 -5.41 18.61 0.37
C LEU A 152 -6.09 18.27 1.71
N VAL A 153 -6.17 16.99 2.06
CA VAL A 153 -6.89 16.53 3.26
C VAL A 153 -5.93 15.81 4.20
N PRO A 154 -5.74 16.32 5.44
CA PRO A 154 -4.85 15.67 6.41
C PRO A 154 -5.41 14.34 6.92
N ALA A 155 -4.52 13.35 7.11
CA ALA A 155 -4.88 12.10 7.77
C ALA A 155 -5.27 12.33 9.23
N LYS A 156 -6.47 11.88 9.63
CA LYS A 156 -6.98 11.95 11.01
C LYS A 156 -7.74 10.67 11.37
N PRO A 157 -7.27 9.91 12.39
CA PRO A 157 -6.06 10.17 13.19
C PRO A 157 -4.77 10.02 12.37
N GLN A 158 -3.73 10.77 12.75
CA GLN A 158 -2.40 10.51 12.23
C GLN A 158 -1.82 9.32 13.02
N ASN A 159 -1.73 8.16 12.35
CA ASN A 159 -1.33 6.89 12.98
C ASN A 159 -0.23 6.16 12.19
N ALA A 160 0.50 6.88 11.33
CA ALA A 160 1.67 6.33 10.65
C ALA A 160 2.72 5.89 11.66
N LYS A 161 3.30 4.72 11.43
CA LYS A 161 4.43 4.23 12.19
C LYS A 161 5.71 4.87 11.67
N PRO A 162 6.76 4.96 12.50
CA PRO A 162 8.06 5.54 12.12
C PRO A 162 8.72 4.83 10.93
N PHE A 163 9.76 5.45 10.35
CA PHE A 163 10.59 4.82 9.35
C PHE A 163 11.13 3.46 9.83
N GLY A 164 11.30 2.53 8.90
CA GLY A 164 11.73 1.16 9.19
C GLY A 164 10.62 0.22 9.65
N GLU A 165 9.43 0.74 9.98
CA GLU A 165 8.27 -0.06 10.35
C GLU A 165 7.25 -0.20 9.20
N TRP A 166 6.55 -1.34 9.17
CA TRP A 166 5.50 -1.60 8.19
C TRP A 166 4.20 -0.91 8.56
N ASN A 167 3.68 -0.11 7.66
CA ASN A 167 2.35 0.48 7.70
C ASN A 167 1.43 -0.31 6.77
N HIS A 168 0.25 -0.67 7.24
CA HIS A 168 -0.81 -1.28 6.43
C HIS A 168 -1.77 -0.20 5.96
N ILE A 169 -2.12 -0.20 4.69
CA ILE A 169 -3.15 0.68 4.13
C ILE A 169 -4.21 -0.10 3.39
N HIS A 170 -5.40 0.46 3.39
CA HIS A 170 -6.50 0.04 2.54
C HIS A 170 -7.12 1.28 1.90
N ILE A 171 -7.30 1.25 0.59
CA ILE A 171 -7.95 2.31 -0.20
C ILE A 171 -9.22 1.73 -0.81
N LEU A 172 -10.38 2.27 -0.43
CA LEU A 172 -11.64 2.07 -1.15
C LEU A 172 -11.78 3.19 -2.19
N CYS A 173 -12.01 2.84 -3.44
CA CYS A 173 -12.43 3.75 -4.50
C CYS A 173 -13.70 3.21 -5.14
N TYR A 174 -14.85 3.82 -4.87
CA TYR A 174 -16.14 3.34 -5.35
C TYR A 174 -17.06 4.49 -5.73
N GLN A 175 -17.43 4.56 -7.01
CA GLN A 175 -18.33 5.59 -7.56
C GLN A 175 -17.97 7.03 -7.15
N GLY A 176 -16.65 7.32 -7.10
CA GLY A 176 -16.13 8.63 -6.72
C GLY A 176 -15.93 8.85 -5.22
N THR A 177 -16.49 8.02 -4.37
CA THR A 177 -16.14 8.01 -2.95
C THR A 177 -14.80 7.32 -2.79
N VAL A 178 -13.85 7.98 -2.12
CA VAL A 178 -12.55 7.44 -1.80
C VAL A 178 -12.32 7.52 -0.29
N VAL A 179 -11.95 6.38 0.30
CA VAL A 179 -11.61 6.28 1.73
C VAL A 179 -10.21 5.72 1.86
N TYR A 180 -9.34 6.40 2.58
CA TYR A 180 -8.04 5.89 3.00
C TYR A 180 -8.13 5.38 4.42
N SER A 181 -7.73 4.13 4.62
CA SER A 181 -7.53 3.56 5.95
C SER A 181 -6.05 3.28 6.14
N MET A 182 -5.51 3.60 7.30
CA MET A 182 -4.13 3.32 7.66
C MET A 182 -4.07 2.71 9.06
N ASN A 183 -3.34 1.60 9.20
CA ASN A 183 -3.15 0.89 10.45
C ASN A 183 -4.47 0.61 11.23
N GLY A 184 -5.53 0.23 10.48
CA GLY A 184 -6.82 -0.18 11.03
C GLY A 184 -7.81 0.96 11.33
N ALA A 185 -7.50 2.21 10.96
CA ALA A 185 -8.42 3.34 11.11
C ALA A 185 -8.65 4.05 9.77
N ASN A 186 -9.87 4.49 9.48
CA ASN A 186 -10.13 5.42 8.39
C ASN A 186 -9.50 6.76 8.74
N VAL A 187 -8.67 7.28 7.86
CA VAL A 187 -7.88 8.51 8.11
C VAL A 187 -8.25 9.65 7.18
N VAL A 188 -8.77 9.35 5.97
CA VAL A 188 -9.21 10.34 4.98
C VAL A 188 -10.44 9.80 4.25
N GLU A 189 -11.40 10.69 3.97
CA GLU A 189 -12.50 10.44 3.05
C GLU A 189 -12.71 11.67 2.16
N TYR A 190 -12.94 11.46 0.86
CA TYR A 190 -13.26 12.51 -0.09
C TYR A 190 -14.10 11.97 -1.24
N HIS A 191 -14.73 12.91 -1.98
CA HIS A 191 -15.65 12.56 -3.06
C HIS A 191 -15.22 13.26 -4.35
N LEU A 192 -14.72 12.47 -5.30
CA LEU A 192 -14.34 12.93 -6.63
C LEU A 192 -15.54 13.43 -7.42
N TRP A 193 -15.31 14.31 -8.38
CA TRP A 193 -16.29 14.84 -9.35
C TRP A 193 -17.44 15.66 -8.72
N THR A 194 -17.33 16.04 -7.44
CA THR A 194 -18.26 16.93 -6.74
C THR A 194 -17.85 18.39 -6.85
N GLU A 195 -18.74 19.30 -6.53
CA GLU A 195 -18.40 20.74 -6.44
C GLU A 195 -17.41 21.01 -5.28
N ASP A 196 -17.53 20.26 -4.17
CA ASP A 196 -16.58 20.36 -3.06
C ASP A 196 -15.16 19.93 -3.49
N TRP A 197 -15.04 18.87 -4.29
CA TRP A 197 -13.78 18.47 -4.90
C TRP A 197 -13.20 19.60 -5.75
N LYS A 198 -13.98 20.13 -6.68
CA LYS A 198 -13.52 21.23 -7.57
C LYS A 198 -13.08 22.44 -6.77
N LYS A 199 -13.87 22.82 -5.75
CA LYS A 199 -13.52 23.94 -4.88
C LYS A 199 -12.20 23.68 -4.14
N MET A 200 -12.03 22.50 -3.55
CA MET A 200 -10.82 22.13 -2.83
C MET A 200 -9.58 22.20 -3.74
N ILE A 201 -9.67 21.68 -4.97
CA ILE A 201 -8.57 21.74 -5.94
C ILE A 201 -8.28 23.19 -6.37
N SER A 202 -9.32 23.99 -6.65
CA SER A 202 -9.18 25.39 -7.05
C SER A 202 -8.54 26.27 -5.97
N ASP A 203 -8.71 25.91 -4.69
CA ASP A 203 -8.12 26.62 -3.55
C ASP A 203 -6.72 26.09 -3.20
N SER A 204 -6.17 25.13 -3.95
CA SER A 204 -4.90 24.45 -3.69
C SER A 204 -3.80 24.80 -4.70
N LYS A 205 -2.59 24.28 -4.49
CA LYS A 205 -1.49 24.35 -5.47
C LYS A 205 -1.79 23.60 -6.76
N PHE A 206 -2.80 22.72 -6.77
CA PHE A 206 -3.19 21.91 -7.93
C PHE A 206 -4.22 22.59 -8.83
N LYS A 207 -4.58 23.87 -8.59
CA LYS A 207 -5.59 24.62 -9.35
C LYS A 207 -5.36 24.65 -10.87
N ASP A 208 -4.10 24.58 -11.28
CA ASP A 208 -3.68 24.63 -12.68
C ASP A 208 -3.47 23.23 -13.30
N PHE A 209 -3.86 22.15 -12.59
CA PHE A 209 -3.74 20.78 -13.06
C PHE A 209 -5.11 20.20 -13.45
N PRO A 210 -5.47 20.26 -14.74
CA PRO A 210 -6.82 19.90 -15.21
C PRO A 210 -7.19 18.45 -14.93
N ASN A 211 -6.21 17.53 -14.89
CA ASN A 211 -6.46 16.11 -14.62
C ASN A 211 -6.64 15.83 -13.13
N VAL A 212 -6.12 16.65 -12.24
CA VAL A 212 -6.41 16.59 -10.81
C VAL A 212 -7.75 17.26 -10.51
N LEU A 213 -8.06 18.35 -11.16
CA LEU A 213 -9.37 19.03 -11.04
C LEU A 213 -10.53 18.12 -11.51
N ASN A 214 -10.32 17.43 -12.62
CA ASN A 214 -11.28 16.50 -13.20
C ASN A 214 -10.67 15.12 -13.37
N PRO A 215 -10.53 14.35 -12.29
CA PRO A 215 -9.92 13.02 -12.34
C PRO A 215 -10.65 12.11 -13.31
N ALA A 216 -9.91 11.23 -13.98
CA ALA A 216 -10.49 10.25 -14.87
C ALA A 216 -11.39 9.27 -14.09
N LYS A 217 -12.36 8.68 -14.79
CA LYS A 217 -13.29 7.67 -14.22
C LYS A 217 -12.65 6.31 -14.08
N GLU A 218 -11.58 6.06 -14.81
CA GLU A 218 -10.75 4.86 -14.75
C GLU A 218 -9.28 5.26 -14.93
N GLY A 219 -8.37 4.53 -14.30
CA GLY A 219 -6.94 4.81 -14.39
C GLY A 219 -6.11 3.79 -13.66
N PHE A 220 -4.82 4.04 -13.62
CA PHE A 220 -3.84 3.13 -13.05
C PHE A 220 -3.64 3.37 -11.55
N ILE A 221 -3.23 2.32 -10.82
CA ILE A 221 -2.56 2.46 -9.53
C ILE A 221 -1.10 2.74 -9.80
N GLY A 222 -0.53 3.75 -9.13
CA GLY A 222 0.88 4.11 -9.25
C GLY A 222 1.60 4.10 -7.91
N LEU A 223 2.91 3.80 -7.95
CA LEU A 223 3.83 3.90 -6.82
C LEU A 223 4.95 4.87 -7.20
N GLN A 224 5.21 5.85 -6.34
CA GLN A 224 6.15 6.92 -6.65
C GLN A 224 7.58 6.54 -6.35
N ASP A 225 8.48 6.90 -7.27
CA ASP A 225 9.92 7.00 -7.05
C ASP A 225 10.30 8.46 -6.75
N HIS A 226 10.44 8.79 -5.47
CA HIS A 226 10.88 10.12 -5.02
C HIS A 226 12.38 10.15 -4.67
N GLY A 227 13.15 9.16 -5.15
CA GLY A 227 14.58 9.06 -4.90
C GLY A 227 14.95 8.57 -3.51
N ASN A 228 14.02 7.95 -2.78
CA ASN A 228 14.23 7.44 -1.43
C ASN A 228 13.89 5.95 -1.33
N ASP A 229 14.51 5.27 -0.36
CA ASP A 229 14.15 3.88 -0.05
C ASP A 229 12.71 3.76 0.41
N VAL A 230 11.92 2.98 -0.32
CA VAL A 230 10.58 2.56 0.06
C VAL A 230 10.31 1.14 -0.39
N TRP A 231 9.65 0.36 0.45
CA TRP A 231 9.29 -1.04 0.19
C TRP A 231 7.78 -1.20 0.22
N TYR A 232 7.25 -1.94 -0.75
CA TYR A 232 5.84 -2.31 -0.84
C TYR A 232 5.69 -3.83 -0.89
N LYS A 233 4.73 -4.40 -0.18
CA LYS A 233 4.43 -5.84 -0.20
C LYS A 233 2.95 -6.12 0.01
N ASN A 234 2.57 -7.39 -0.15
CA ASN A 234 1.21 -7.87 0.08
C ASN A 234 0.17 -7.07 -0.71
N ILE A 235 0.54 -6.64 -1.93
CA ILE A 235 -0.30 -5.78 -2.76
C ILE A 235 -1.44 -6.61 -3.34
N LYS A 236 -2.66 -6.29 -2.93
CA LYS A 236 -3.87 -7.00 -3.29
C LYS A 236 -4.93 -6.05 -3.82
N LEU A 237 -5.72 -6.53 -4.73
CA LEU A 237 -6.77 -5.77 -5.38
C LEU A 237 -8.08 -6.55 -5.34
N LYS A 238 -9.18 -5.86 -5.12
CA LYS A 238 -10.53 -6.36 -5.30
C LYS A 238 -11.31 -5.42 -6.20
N ILE A 239 -11.80 -5.94 -7.31
CA ILE A 239 -12.62 -5.18 -8.25
C ILE A 239 -14.06 -5.15 -7.73
N LEU A 240 -14.63 -3.94 -7.70
CA LEU A 240 -16.02 -3.70 -7.30
C LEU A 240 -16.90 -3.48 -8.54
N GLN A 241 -18.12 -3.99 -8.49
CA GLN A 241 -19.12 -3.85 -9.57
C GLN A 241 -20.01 -2.64 -9.36
#